data_96d8645b25b174d8a6c97fc3ad3a9882
#
_entry.id   96d8645b25b174d8a6c97fc3ad3a9882
#
_cell.length_a   1.000
_cell.length_b   1.000
_cell.length_c   1.000
_cell.angle_alpha   90.00
_cell.angle_beta   90.00
_cell.angle_gamma   90.00
#
_symmetry.space_group_name_H-M   'P 1'
#
loop_
_entity.id
_entity.type
_entity.pdbx_description
1 polymer ?
#
loop_
_entity_poly.entity_id
_entity_poly.type
_entity_poly.pdbx_seq_one_letter_code
_entity_poly.pdbx_strand_id
1 'polypeptide(L)'
;MVDVLSPQQRSFNMSRIRSRDTKPELLLRRGLHARGFRFRLHRRDLPGRPDLMFPARRAVMFVHGCFWHGHGCQLSKMPTTRAEFWQRKINGNAARDRAAMDELKAAGWRLLVIWECAMRGPARLDNEVLLETASAFLRSGKEGFLEIRGRGMRQVSGRCFDPTDLNC
;
A
#
# COMPACT_ATOMS: atom_id res chain seq x y z
N MET A 1 -14.34 21.27 11.41
CA MET A 1 -13.19 21.30 12.33
C MET A 1 -12.19 22.27 11.76
N VAL A 2 -11.92 23.36 12.44
CA VAL A 2 -10.98 24.41 12.00
C VAL A 2 -9.57 23.79 12.01
N ASP A 3 -8.80 24.03 10.96
CA ASP A 3 -7.41 23.56 10.86
C ASP A 3 -6.56 24.31 11.89
N VAL A 4 -6.11 23.58 12.91
CA VAL A 4 -5.36 24.11 14.06
C VAL A 4 -3.90 24.44 13.73
N LEU A 5 -3.41 24.09 12.53
CA LEU A 5 -2.01 24.28 12.15
C LEU A 5 -1.80 25.52 11.29
N SER A 6 -0.82 26.34 11.62
CA SER A 6 -0.38 27.43 10.75
C SER A 6 0.17 26.90 9.41
N PRO A 7 0.21 27.74 8.34
CA PRO A 7 0.82 27.34 7.07
C PRO A 7 2.28 26.88 7.22
N GLN A 8 3.04 27.50 8.10
CA GLN A 8 4.44 27.14 8.39
C GLN A 8 4.55 25.79 9.10
N GLN A 9 3.71 25.54 10.12
CA GLN A 9 3.66 24.25 10.81
C GLN A 9 3.26 23.12 9.87
N ARG A 10 2.32 23.40 8.96
CA ARG A 10 1.88 22.44 7.94
C ARG A 10 3.00 22.12 6.96
N SER A 11 3.67 23.13 6.42
CA SER A 11 4.83 22.97 5.54
C SER A 11 5.94 22.17 6.22
N PHE A 12 6.25 22.47 7.48
CA PHE A 12 7.23 21.74 8.27
C PHE A 12 6.82 20.27 8.47
N ASN A 13 5.57 19.98 8.83
CA ASN A 13 5.08 18.61 8.97
C ASN A 13 5.15 17.85 7.65
N MET A 14 4.78 18.49 6.54
CA MET A 14 4.84 17.89 5.21
C MET A 14 6.27 17.58 4.77
N SER A 15 7.24 18.43 5.08
CA SER A 15 8.66 18.22 4.74
C SER A 15 9.27 17.01 5.49
N ARG A 16 8.68 16.61 6.62
CA ARG A 16 9.13 15.46 7.42
C ARG A 16 8.48 14.14 7.02
N ILE A 17 7.53 14.15 6.12
CA ILE A 17 6.92 12.92 5.62
C ILE A 17 7.94 12.20 4.74
N ARG A 18 8.39 11.06 5.22
CA ARG A 18 9.30 10.21 4.48
C ARG A 18 8.52 9.42 3.43
N SER A 19 9.04 9.39 2.22
CA SER A 19 8.51 8.56 1.12
C SER A 19 9.15 7.16 1.07
N ARG A 20 10.10 6.87 1.97
CA ARG A 20 10.83 5.60 2.07
C ARG A 20 11.21 5.32 3.51
N ASP A 21 11.48 4.06 3.80
CA ASP A 21 11.89 3.58 5.12
C ASP A 21 10.90 4.00 6.21
N THR A 22 9.63 3.97 5.86
CA THR A 22 8.54 4.22 6.79
C THR A 22 8.44 3.10 7.83
N LYS A 23 7.86 3.39 9.00
CA LYS A 23 7.66 2.37 10.05
C LYS A 23 6.92 1.12 9.52
N PRO A 24 5.84 1.24 8.74
CA PRO A 24 5.18 0.09 8.10
C PRO A 24 6.10 -0.73 7.21
N GLU A 25 6.86 -0.07 6.32
CA GLU A 25 7.83 -0.78 5.46
C GLU A 25 8.88 -1.53 6.26
N LEU A 26 9.46 -0.89 7.29
CA LEU A 26 10.50 -1.52 8.11
C LEU A 26 9.97 -2.73 8.89
N LEU A 27 8.73 -2.70 9.37
CA LEU A 27 8.08 -3.84 10.02
C LEU A 27 7.99 -5.02 9.06
N LEU A 28 7.48 -4.79 7.84
CA LEU A 28 7.35 -5.83 6.82
C LEU A 28 8.70 -6.38 6.38
N ARG A 29 9.68 -5.51 6.13
CA ARG A 29 11.03 -5.93 5.75
C ARG A 29 11.67 -6.84 6.79
N ARG A 30 11.65 -6.44 8.06
CA ARG A 30 12.22 -7.23 9.17
C ARG A 30 11.48 -8.54 9.35
N GLY A 31 10.16 -8.51 9.37
CA GLY A 31 9.33 -9.69 9.58
C GLY A 31 9.45 -10.72 8.45
N LEU A 32 9.48 -10.27 7.18
CA LEU A 32 9.64 -11.17 6.04
C LEU A 32 11.07 -11.69 5.91
N HIS A 33 12.07 -10.84 6.18
CA HIS A 33 13.47 -11.29 6.19
C HIS A 33 13.71 -12.36 7.25
N ALA A 34 13.18 -12.20 8.46
CA ALA A 34 13.24 -13.19 9.53
C ALA A 34 12.57 -14.51 9.15
N ARG A 35 11.56 -14.50 8.26
CA ARG A 35 10.89 -15.68 7.69
C ARG A 35 11.59 -16.27 6.47
N GLY A 36 12.80 -15.82 6.17
CA GLY A 36 13.64 -16.36 5.11
C GLY A 36 13.39 -15.78 3.72
N PHE A 37 12.52 -14.78 3.58
CA PHE A 37 12.32 -14.12 2.28
C PHE A 37 13.48 -13.19 1.95
N ARG A 38 13.94 -13.26 0.69
CA ARG A 38 14.94 -12.35 0.13
C ARG A 38 14.27 -11.45 -0.89
N PHE A 39 14.56 -10.14 -0.81
CA PHE A 39 13.93 -9.13 -1.65
C PHE A 39 14.93 -8.03 -2.01
N ARG A 40 14.58 -7.26 -3.03
CA ARG A 40 15.25 -6.01 -3.41
C ARG A 40 14.31 -4.85 -3.15
N LEU A 41 14.87 -3.70 -2.79
CA LEU A 41 14.12 -2.51 -2.42
C LEU A 41 14.01 -1.52 -3.58
N HIS A 42 12.86 -0.86 -3.68
CA HIS A 42 12.62 0.32 -4.50
C HIS A 42 13.16 0.22 -5.93
N ARG A 43 12.89 -0.89 -6.61
CA ARG A 43 13.34 -1.14 -7.98
C ARG A 43 12.77 -0.09 -8.94
N ARG A 44 13.68 0.70 -9.55
CA ARG A 44 13.30 1.78 -10.47
C ARG A 44 12.96 1.32 -11.88
N ASP A 45 13.37 0.13 -12.23
CA ASP A 45 13.12 -0.55 -13.51
C ASP A 45 11.75 -1.24 -13.55
N LEU A 46 11.01 -1.25 -12.44
CA LEU A 46 9.66 -1.78 -12.38
C LEU A 46 8.61 -0.65 -12.30
N PRO A 47 7.46 -0.79 -12.98
CA PRO A 47 6.36 0.14 -12.88
C PRO A 47 5.93 0.40 -11.43
N GLY A 48 5.63 1.66 -11.08
CA GLY A 48 5.23 2.05 -9.74
C GLY A 48 6.31 1.98 -8.66
N ARG A 49 7.51 1.48 -8.96
CA ARG A 49 8.64 1.33 -8.02
C ARG A 49 8.25 0.62 -6.73
N PRO A 50 7.89 -0.67 -6.79
CA PRO A 50 7.45 -1.41 -5.62
C PRO A 50 8.44 -1.30 -4.45
N ASP A 51 7.91 -1.26 -3.22
CA ASP A 51 8.72 -1.14 -2.00
C ASP A 51 9.61 -2.37 -1.81
N LEU A 52 9.06 -3.57 -2.09
CA LEU A 52 9.80 -4.81 -2.08
C LEU A 52 9.57 -5.60 -3.38
N MET A 53 10.62 -6.18 -3.91
CA MET A 53 10.56 -7.10 -5.04
C MET A 53 11.21 -8.43 -4.67
N PHE A 54 10.50 -9.53 -4.88
CA PHE A 54 10.90 -10.90 -4.55
C PHE A 54 11.23 -11.67 -5.85
N PRO A 55 12.50 -11.67 -6.31
CA PRO A 55 12.87 -12.24 -7.61
C PRO A 55 12.49 -13.72 -7.71
N ALA A 56 12.86 -14.50 -6.69
CA ALA A 56 12.61 -15.94 -6.64
C ALA A 56 11.11 -16.31 -6.59
N ARG A 57 10.24 -15.35 -6.31
CA ARG A 57 8.79 -15.54 -6.21
C ARG A 57 8.02 -14.86 -7.34
N ARG A 58 8.72 -14.13 -8.21
CA ARG A 58 8.13 -13.24 -9.22
C ARG A 58 6.98 -12.42 -8.65
N ALA A 59 7.22 -11.83 -7.48
CA ALA A 59 6.24 -11.05 -6.73
C ALA A 59 6.78 -9.67 -6.36
N VAL A 60 5.89 -8.71 -6.30
CA VAL A 60 6.16 -7.35 -5.82
C VAL A 60 5.18 -6.98 -4.71
N MET A 61 5.63 -6.10 -3.81
CA MET A 61 4.83 -5.60 -2.71
C MET A 61 4.87 -4.08 -2.67
N PHE A 62 3.68 -3.51 -2.55
CA PHE A 62 3.47 -2.10 -2.27
C PHE A 62 2.96 -1.91 -0.84
N VAL A 63 3.46 -0.90 -0.17
CA VAL A 63 3.02 -0.50 1.18
C VAL A 63 2.37 0.87 1.08
N HIS A 64 1.07 0.87 0.95
CA HIS A 64 0.30 2.08 0.65
C HIS A 64 -0.14 2.81 1.91
N GLY A 65 0.23 4.08 2.03
CA GLY A 65 -0.35 5.00 3.00
C GLY A 65 -1.81 5.32 2.65
N CYS A 66 -2.73 5.08 3.58
CA CYS A 66 -4.18 5.18 3.31
C CYS A 66 -4.62 6.53 2.77
N PHE A 67 -4.07 7.62 3.32
CA PHE A 67 -4.38 8.98 2.86
C PHE A 67 -3.89 9.23 1.43
N TRP A 68 -2.63 8.86 1.15
CA TRP A 68 -1.97 9.21 -0.10
C TRP A 68 -2.50 8.46 -1.32
N HIS A 69 -3.08 7.27 -1.09
CA HIS A 69 -3.58 6.38 -2.14
C HIS A 69 -5.11 6.24 -2.14
N GLY A 70 -5.82 7.08 -1.37
CA GLY A 70 -7.27 7.18 -1.41
C GLY A 70 -8.04 5.96 -0.93
N HIS A 71 -7.55 5.28 0.12
CA HIS A 71 -8.11 4.01 0.60
C HIS A 71 -9.55 4.09 1.15
N GLY A 72 -10.01 5.28 1.59
CA GLY A 72 -11.38 5.46 2.12
C GLY A 72 -11.58 4.99 3.56
N CYS A 73 -10.54 4.61 4.31
CA CYS A 73 -10.64 4.23 5.72
C CYS A 73 -10.49 5.41 6.69
N GLN A 74 -10.55 5.15 7.99
CA GLN A 74 -10.40 6.19 9.02
C GLN A 74 -9.06 6.95 8.96
N LEU A 75 -7.99 6.34 8.40
CA LEU A 75 -6.69 6.98 8.21
C LEU A 75 -6.60 7.84 6.94
N SER A 76 -7.63 7.85 6.11
CA SER A 76 -7.68 8.59 4.84
C SER A 76 -8.64 9.79 4.86
N LYS A 77 -8.88 10.38 6.04
CA LYS A 77 -9.75 11.56 6.17
C LYS A 77 -9.21 12.74 5.36
N MET A 78 -10.06 13.28 4.49
CA MET A 78 -9.74 14.43 3.67
C MET A 78 -9.67 15.70 4.52
N PRO A 79 -8.66 16.54 4.33
CA PRO A 79 -8.62 17.88 4.92
C PRO A 79 -9.76 18.74 4.35
N THR A 80 -10.38 19.53 5.20
CA THR A 80 -11.41 20.50 4.78
C THR A 80 -10.80 21.68 4.04
N THR A 81 -9.56 22.03 4.36
CA THR A 81 -8.82 23.12 3.70
C THR A 81 -8.22 22.61 2.38
N ARG A 82 -8.46 23.34 1.28
CA ARG A 82 -7.98 22.98 -0.07
C ARG A 82 -8.44 21.58 -0.52
N ALA A 83 -9.67 21.21 -0.23
CA ALA A 83 -10.21 19.87 -0.50
C ALA A 83 -10.05 19.46 -1.98
N GLU A 84 -10.33 20.35 -2.92
CA GLU A 84 -10.16 20.08 -4.36
C GLU A 84 -8.72 19.78 -4.77
N PHE A 85 -7.75 20.49 -4.18
CA PHE A 85 -6.33 20.20 -4.42
C PHE A 85 -5.98 18.79 -3.97
N TRP A 86 -6.40 18.40 -2.76
CA TRP A 86 -6.15 17.07 -2.22
C TRP A 86 -6.86 15.98 -3.02
N GLN A 87 -8.11 16.22 -3.40
CA GLN A 87 -8.87 15.29 -4.23
C GLN A 87 -8.17 15.01 -5.55
N ARG A 88 -7.76 16.05 -6.27
CA ARG A 88 -7.01 15.90 -7.54
C ARG A 88 -5.69 15.15 -7.33
N LYS A 89 -4.95 15.46 -6.27
CA LYS A 89 -3.69 14.82 -5.96
C LYS A 89 -3.85 13.33 -5.67
N ILE A 90 -4.82 12.98 -4.83
CA ILE A 90 -5.10 11.59 -4.45
C ILE A 90 -5.61 10.79 -5.65
N ASN A 91 -6.53 11.35 -6.44
CA ASN A 91 -7.03 10.71 -7.66
C ASN A 91 -5.89 10.46 -8.66
N GLY A 92 -4.98 11.41 -8.81
CA GLY A 92 -3.80 11.25 -9.65
C GLY A 92 -2.86 10.15 -9.15
N ASN A 93 -2.68 10.01 -7.83
CA ASN A 93 -1.91 8.92 -7.26
C ASN A 93 -2.58 7.58 -7.56
N ALA A 94 -3.86 7.43 -7.24
CA ALA A 94 -4.62 6.21 -7.48
C ALA A 94 -4.65 5.77 -8.95
N ALA A 95 -4.70 6.73 -9.88
CA ALA A 95 -4.62 6.44 -11.31
C ALA A 95 -3.24 5.89 -11.72
N ARG A 96 -2.16 6.49 -11.20
CA ARG A 96 -0.79 5.99 -11.44
C ARG A 96 -0.56 4.61 -10.84
N ASP A 97 -1.07 4.38 -9.63
CA ASP A 97 -0.97 3.08 -8.96
C ASP A 97 -1.65 1.99 -9.80
N ARG A 98 -2.87 2.24 -10.29
CA ARG A 98 -3.59 1.30 -11.17
C ARG A 98 -2.79 0.98 -12.44
N ALA A 99 -2.35 2.00 -13.16
CA ALA A 99 -1.56 1.81 -14.38
C ALA A 99 -0.32 0.95 -14.12
N ALA A 100 0.43 1.27 -13.06
CA ALA A 100 1.61 0.50 -12.68
C ALA A 100 1.29 -0.96 -12.29
N MET A 101 0.21 -1.19 -11.56
CA MET A 101 -0.22 -2.54 -11.21
C MET A 101 -0.66 -3.35 -12.41
N ASP A 102 -1.34 -2.73 -13.40
CA ASP A 102 -1.77 -3.40 -14.62
C ASP A 102 -0.57 -3.75 -15.51
N GLU A 103 0.41 -2.87 -15.63
CA GLU A 103 1.67 -3.16 -16.33
C GLU A 103 2.43 -4.32 -15.67
N LEU A 104 2.51 -4.33 -14.33
CA LEU A 104 3.16 -5.41 -13.60
C LEU A 104 2.44 -6.74 -13.78
N LYS A 105 1.10 -6.76 -13.74
CA LYS A 105 0.30 -7.97 -14.01
C LYS A 105 0.52 -8.48 -15.42
N ALA A 106 0.47 -7.59 -16.42
CA ALA A 106 0.72 -7.94 -17.81
C ALA A 106 2.13 -8.52 -18.01
N ALA A 107 3.12 -8.05 -17.23
CA ALA A 107 4.47 -8.60 -17.21
C ALA A 107 4.61 -9.90 -16.39
N GLY A 108 3.51 -10.46 -15.86
CA GLY A 108 3.48 -11.72 -15.10
C GLY A 108 3.98 -11.60 -13.65
N TRP A 109 3.96 -10.40 -13.07
CA TRP A 109 4.26 -10.21 -11.65
C TRP A 109 3.05 -10.50 -10.78
N ARG A 110 3.29 -11.15 -9.66
CA ARG A 110 2.31 -11.30 -8.58
C ARG A 110 2.35 -10.06 -7.71
N LEU A 111 1.18 -9.58 -7.31
CA LEU A 111 1.04 -8.30 -6.62
C LEU A 111 0.50 -8.47 -5.21
N LEU A 112 1.20 -7.90 -4.25
CA LEU A 112 0.73 -7.78 -2.88
C LEU A 112 0.69 -6.29 -2.50
N VAL A 113 -0.49 -5.82 -2.13
CA VAL A 113 -0.70 -4.47 -1.61
C VAL A 113 -1.05 -4.54 -0.14
N ILE A 114 -0.30 -3.85 0.70
CA ILE A 114 -0.55 -3.79 2.14
C ILE A 114 -0.85 -2.34 2.52
N TRP A 115 -2.03 -2.12 3.05
CA TRP A 115 -2.47 -0.81 3.47
C TRP A 115 -2.00 -0.45 4.87
N GLU A 116 -1.68 0.81 5.09
CA GLU A 116 -1.24 1.33 6.39
C GLU A 116 -2.22 0.98 7.52
N CYS A 117 -3.53 0.95 7.26
CA CYS A 117 -4.53 0.60 8.27
C CYS A 117 -4.46 -0.86 8.75
N ALA A 118 -3.81 -1.75 8.00
CA ALA A 118 -3.52 -3.10 8.47
C ALA A 118 -2.44 -3.15 9.56
N MET A 119 -1.61 -2.10 9.65
CA MET A 119 -0.45 -2.04 10.56
C MET A 119 -0.59 -0.96 11.63
N ARG A 120 -1.52 -0.03 11.44
CA ARG A 120 -1.66 1.16 12.30
C ARG A 120 -3.14 1.51 12.52
N GLY A 121 -3.41 2.17 13.64
CA GLY A 121 -4.75 2.64 13.99
C GLY A 121 -5.63 1.55 14.61
N PRO A 122 -6.91 1.86 14.83
CA PRO A 122 -7.82 0.96 15.57
C PRO A 122 -8.15 -0.34 14.80
N ALA A 123 -8.07 -0.29 13.47
CA ALA A 123 -8.34 -1.44 12.61
C ALA A 123 -7.11 -2.32 12.34
N ARG A 124 -5.96 -2.05 12.97
CA ARG A 124 -4.74 -2.82 12.71
C ARG A 124 -4.93 -4.31 12.97
N LEU A 125 -4.29 -5.12 12.16
CA LEU A 125 -4.15 -6.55 12.38
C LEU A 125 -3.06 -6.81 13.45
N ASP A 126 -3.06 -8.00 13.99
CA ASP A 126 -1.89 -8.52 14.69
C ASP A 126 -0.72 -8.65 13.70
N ASN A 127 0.50 -8.32 14.13
CA ASN A 127 1.68 -8.37 13.27
C ASN A 127 1.98 -9.79 12.77
N GLU A 128 1.76 -10.81 13.59
CA GLU A 128 1.97 -12.20 13.17
C GLU A 128 0.95 -12.62 12.11
N VAL A 129 -0.33 -12.26 12.29
CA VAL A 129 -1.38 -12.51 11.31
C VAL A 129 -1.07 -11.82 9.98
N LEU A 130 -0.65 -10.57 10.02
CA LEU A 130 -0.25 -9.81 8.84
C LEU A 130 0.91 -10.47 8.10
N LEU A 131 1.97 -10.78 8.84
CA LEU A 131 3.19 -11.38 8.29
C LEU A 131 2.95 -12.79 7.76
N GLU A 132 2.13 -13.58 8.45
CA GLU A 132 1.80 -14.93 7.97
C GLU A 132 0.92 -14.88 6.70
N THR A 133 -0.06 -13.98 6.64
CA THR A 133 -0.88 -13.77 5.43
C THR A 133 -0.01 -13.38 4.23
N ALA A 134 0.90 -12.42 4.42
CA ALA A 134 1.85 -12.01 3.39
C ALA A 134 2.79 -13.17 2.98
N SER A 135 3.28 -13.93 3.97
CA SER A 135 4.15 -15.09 3.74
C SER A 135 3.45 -16.20 2.98
N ALA A 136 2.20 -16.51 3.32
CA ALA A 136 1.40 -17.51 2.63
C ALA A 136 1.19 -17.13 1.16
N PHE A 137 0.88 -15.88 0.88
CA PHE A 137 0.81 -15.37 -0.51
C PHE A 137 2.15 -15.58 -1.24
N LEU A 138 3.25 -15.19 -0.63
CA LEU A 138 4.58 -15.34 -1.25
C LEU A 138 4.96 -16.81 -1.49
N ARG A 139 4.59 -17.73 -0.59
CA ARG A 139 4.85 -19.17 -0.72
C ARG A 139 3.96 -19.87 -1.74
N SER A 140 2.71 -19.42 -1.92
CA SER A 140 1.71 -20.13 -2.71
C SER A 140 2.11 -20.39 -4.16
N GLY A 141 3.00 -19.55 -4.72
CA GLY A 141 3.42 -19.64 -6.12
C GLY A 141 2.31 -19.41 -7.15
N LYS A 142 1.06 -19.28 -6.71
CA LYS A 142 -0.10 -19.07 -7.60
C LYS A 142 -0.09 -17.64 -8.13
N GLU A 143 -0.42 -17.48 -9.40
CA GLU A 143 -0.66 -16.16 -9.99
C GLU A 143 -1.76 -15.43 -9.23
N GLY A 144 -1.65 -14.12 -9.11
CA GLY A 144 -2.73 -13.33 -8.55
C GLY A 144 -2.31 -12.06 -7.85
N PHE A 145 -3.33 -11.48 -7.26
CA PHE A 145 -3.32 -10.24 -6.52
C PHE A 145 -3.87 -10.49 -5.11
N LEU A 146 -3.22 -9.94 -4.11
CA LEU A 146 -3.71 -9.91 -2.74
C LEU A 146 -3.58 -8.49 -2.18
N GLU A 147 -4.64 -8.02 -1.57
CA GLU A 147 -4.69 -6.75 -0.88
C GLU A 147 -5.03 -6.98 0.59
N ILE A 148 -4.14 -6.56 1.49
CA ILE A 148 -4.32 -6.71 2.94
C ILE A 148 -4.72 -5.36 3.53
N ARG A 149 -5.90 -5.32 4.13
CA ARG A 149 -6.53 -4.16 4.77
C ARG A 149 -6.70 -4.39 6.27
N GLY A 150 -7.03 -3.34 7.00
CA GLY A 150 -7.35 -3.43 8.43
C GLY A 150 -8.59 -4.28 8.72
N ARG A 151 -8.79 -4.61 10.01
CA ARG A 151 -9.95 -5.38 10.48
C ARG A 151 -11.27 -4.73 10.07
N GLY A 152 -12.27 -5.57 9.80
CA GLY A 152 -13.61 -5.12 9.39
C GLY A 152 -13.69 -4.61 7.95
N MET A 153 -12.57 -4.62 7.20
CA MET A 153 -12.55 -4.30 5.79
C MET A 153 -12.44 -5.56 4.96
N ARG A 154 -13.17 -5.61 3.84
CA ARG A 154 -13.12 -6.75 2.93
C ARG A 154 -11.71 -6.89 2.37
N GLN A 155 -11.11 -8.07 2.54
CA GLN A 155 -9.85 -8.41 1.89
C GLN A 155 -10.15 -8.71 0.41
N VAL A 156 -9.32 -8.21 -0.48
CA VAL A 156 -9.48 -8.44 -1.92
C VAL A 156 -8.40 -9.40 -2.41
N SER A 157 -8.84 -10.51 -2.96
CA SER A 157 -7.97 -11.48 -3.63
C SER A 157 -8.63 -11.87 -4.95
N GLY A 158 -7.89 -11.87 -6.07
CA GLY A 158 -8.47 -12.23 -7.36
C GLY A 158 -7.51 -12.12 -8.54
N ARG A 159 -7.97 -12.65 -9.69
CA ARG A 159 -7.23 -12.57 -10.96
C ARG A 159 -7.42 -11.24 -11.69
N CYS A 160 -8.48 -10.51 -11.40
CA CYS A 160 -8.83 -9.27 -12.10
C CYS A 160 -9.27 -8.19 -11.12
N PHE A 161 -8.75 -7.01 -11.33
CA PHE A 161 -9.31 -5.77 -10.84
C PHE A 161 -10.24 -5.28 -11.96
N ASP A 162 -11.52 -5.60 -11.88
CA ASP A 162 -12.52 -5.02 -12.78
C ASP A 162 -12.90 -3.65 -12.22
N PRO A 163 -12.60 -2.54 -12.94
CA PRO A 163 -12.93 -1.19 -12.49
C PRO A 163 -14.45 -0.92 -12.47
N THR A 164 -15.27 -1.82 -12.97
CA THR A 164 -16.75 -1.70 -13.00
C THR A 164 -17.42 -2.42 -11.86
N ASP A 165 -16.68 -3.20 -11.08
CA ASP A 165 -17.23 -3.95 -9.95
C ASP A 165 -17.31 -3.05 -8.70
N LEU A 166 -18.32 -2.19 -8.67
CA LEU A 166 -18.70 -1.38 -7.49
C LEU A 166 -19.24 -2.26 -6.33
N ASN A 167 -19.32 -3.59 -6.51
CA ASN A 167 -19.89 -4.55 -5.58
C ASN A 167 -18.94 -5.71 -5.19
N CYS A 168 -17.63 -5.59 -5.44
CA CYS A 168 -16.66 -6.56 -4.93
C CYS A 168 -15.95 -6.08 -3.69
#